data_c3d70c5771426a63f4fcd682dd1e61f1
#
_entry.id   c3d70c5771426a63f4fcd682dd1e61f1
#
_cell.length_a   1.000
_cell.length_b   1.000
_cell.length_c   1.000
_cell.angle_alpha   90.00
_cell.angle_beta   90.00
_cell.angle_gamma   90.00
#
_symmetry.space_group_name_H-M   'P 1'
#
loop_
_entity.id
_entity.type
_entity.pdbx_description
1 polymer ?
#
loop_
_entity_poly.entity_id
_entity_poly.type
_entity_poly.pdbx_seq_one_letter_code
_entity_poly.pdbx_strand_id
1 'polypeptide(L)'
;FNYTKLGTIIALAGANFFKSINIGLIPLMIIFILFSAFMNLFMGSASAKWNILAPVFVPMFMLLGYSPELCQLAYRIGDSCTNIITPMMTYFAVIITFAQRYDKKAGIGTITATMIPYSVAFLVCWTILFAIWILAGLPIGVNTGLFYPMG
;
A
#
# COMPACT_ATOMS: atom_id res chain seq x y z
N PHE A 1 9.73 6.64 18.09
CA PHE A 1 8.40 6.05 18.03
C PHE A 1 8.05 5.25 19.29
N ASN A 2 8.94 4.37 19.79
CA ASN A 2 8.64 3.53 20.97
C ASN A 2 8.57 4.31 22.29
N TYR A 3 9.36 5.39 22.46
CA TYR A 3 9.39 6.18 23.69
C TYR A 3 8.23 7.18 23.83
N THR A 4 7.71 7.69 22.73
CA THR A 4 6.72 8.79 22.75
C THR A 4 5.26 8.32 22.67
N LYS A 5 5.00 7.00 22.51
CA LYS A 5 3.66 6.43 22.22
C LYS A 5 2.91 7.15 21.08
N LEU A 6 3.66 7.87 20.25
CA LEU A 6 3.10 8.72 19.19
C LEU A 6 2.32 7.87 18.17
N GLY A 7 2.83 6.67 17.85
CA GLY A 7 2.12 5.73 16.99
C GLY A 7 0.74 5.33 17.51
N THR A 8 0.64 5.09 18.80
CA THR A 8 -0.65 4.73 19.45
C THR A 8 -1.62 5.90 19.44
N ILE A 9 -1.14 7.12 19.69
CA ILE A 9 -1.97 8.33 19.69
C ILE A 9 -2.51 8.60 18.29
N ILE A 10 -1.66 8.52 17.27
CA ILE A 10 -2.06 8.69 15.86
C ILE A 10 -3.03 7.58 15.43
N ALA A 11 -2.78 6.33 15.84
CA ALA A 11 -3.67 5.21 15.55
C ALA A 11 -5.06 5.39 16.17
N LEU A 12 -5.14 5.84 17.43
CA LEU A 12 -6.40 6.14 18.11
C LEU A 12 -7.14 7.32 17.46
N ALA A 13 -6.43 8.41 17.15
CA ALA A 13 -7.00 9.58 16.49
C ALA A 13 -7.54 9.22 15.10
N GLY A 14 -6.76 8.45 14.32
CA GLY A 14 -7.16 7.97 13.01
C GLY A 14 -8.38 7.02 13.07
N ALA A 15 -8.38 6.07 14.01
CA ALA A 15 -9.51 5.16 14.19
C ALA A 15 -10.79 5.91 14.55
N ASN A 16 -10.71 6.88 15.47
CA ASN A 16 -11.86 7.72 15.85
C ASN A 16 -12.36 8.58 14.69
N PHE A 17 -11.46 9.14 13.90
CA PHE A 17 -11.80 9.90 12.69
C PHE A 17 -12.55 9.02 11.67
N PHE A 18 -12.05 7.84 11.35
CA PHE A 18 -12.72 6.93 10.42
C PHE A 18 -14.05 6.38 10.97
N LYS A 19 -14.15 6.16 12.27
CA LYS A 19 -15.42 5.80 12.92
C LYS A 19 -16.46 6.94 12.82
N SER A 20 -16.05 8.19 12.99
CA SER A 20 -16.96 9.34 12.93
C SER A 20 -17.56 9.55 11.54
N ILE A 21 -16.82 9.20 10.49
CA ILE A 21 -17.27 9.33 9.09
C ILE A 21 -18.06 8.08 8.66
N ASN A 22 -18.06 7.02 9.47
CA ASN A 22 -18.73 5.73 9.17
C ASN A 22 -18.30 5.14 7.81
N ILE A 23 -17.00 5.24 7.50
CA ILE A 23 -16.43 4.70 6.26
C ILE A 23 -16.46 3.16 6.32
N GLY A 24 -17.06 2.54 5.29
CA GLY A 24 -17.05 1.09 5.14
C GLY A 24 -15.63 0.53 4.87
N LEU A 25 -15.51 -0.80 5.00
CA LEU A 25 -14.23 -1.51 4.81
C LEU A 25 -13.60 -1.24 3.44
N ILE A 26 -14.35 -1.37 2.36
CA ILE A 26 -13.82 -1.25 0.99
C ILE A 26 -13.28 0.15 0.71
N PRO A 27 -14.02 1.25 0.94
CA PRO A 27 -13.48 2.60 0.74
C PRO A 27 -12.24 2.88 1.59
N LEU A 28 -12.22 2.40 2.84
CA LEU A 28 -11.06 2.56 3.72
C LEU A 28 -9.82 1.88 3.14
N MET A 29 -9.98 0.65 2.63
CA MET A 29 -8.88 -0.10 2.00
C MET A 29 -8.40 0.58 0.73
N ILE A 30 -9.29 1.09 -0.11
CA ILE A 30 -8.92 1.83 -1.32
C ILE A 30 -8.09 3.07 -0.97
N ILE A 31 -8.52 3.85 0.01
CA ILE A 31 -7.77 5.02 0.49
C ILE A 31 -6.38 4.61 0.96
N PHE A 32 -6.27 3.50 1.69
CA PHE A 32 -5.00 3.01 2.19
C PHE A 32 -4.09 2.48 1.08
N ILE A 33 -4.63 1.81 0.07
CA ILE A 33 -3.89 1.39 -1.14
C ILE A 33 -3.32 2.61 -1.86
N LEU A 34 -4.13 3.65 -2.09
CA LEU A 34 -3.70 4.88 -2.75
C LEU A 34 -2.64 5.63 -1.92
N PHE A 35 -2.81 5.67 -0.60
CA PHE A 35 -1.82 6.25 0.31
C PHE A 35 -0.49 5.48 0.25
N SER A 36 -0.53 4.15 0.27
CA SER A 36 0.65 3.30 0.14
C SER A 36 1.35 3.50 -1.21
N ALA A 37 0.58 3.58 -2.30
CA ALA A 37 1.07 3.85 -3.64
C ALA A 37 1.78 5.22 -3.71
N PHE A 38 1.19 6.25 -3.12
CA PHE A 38 1.78 7.59 -3.04
C PHE A 38 3.10 7.59 -2.26
N MET A 39 3.11 6.94 -1.08
CA MET A 39 4.33 6.83 -0.27
C MET A 39 5.45 6.07 -0.99
N ASN A 40 5.12 5.16 -1.89
CA ASN A 40 6.09 4.40 -2.66
C ASN A 40 6.89 5.25 -3.65
N LEU A 41 6.35 6.36 -4.12
CA LEU A 41 7.09 7.28 -5.00
C LEU A 41 8.30 7.92 -4.31
N PHE A 42 8.24 8.06 -2.97
CA PHE A 42 9.30 8.69 -2.17
C PHE A 42 10.23 7.68 -1.49
N MET A 43 9.80 6.44 -1.33
CA MET A 43 10.56 5.43 -0.60
C MET A 43 10.59 4.12 -1.37
N GLY A 44 11.72 3.81 -2.02
CA GLY A 44 11.91 2.60 -2.83
C GLY A 44 12.04 1.29 -2.03
N SER A 45 12.18 1.36 -0.69
CA SER A 45 12.30 0.17 0.17
C SER A 45 10.97 -0.19 0.81
N ALA A 46 10.38 -1.31 0.39
CA ALA A 46 9.14 -1.84 0.94
C ALA A 46 9.25 -2.15 2.45
N SER A 47 10.35 -2.76 2.88
CA SER A 47 10.55 -3.11 4.30
C SER A 47 10.72 -1.87 5.18
N ALA A 48 11.48 -0.88 4.74
CA ALA A 48 11.66 0.38 5.47
C ALA A 48 10.33 1.13 5.63
N LYS A 49 9.54 1.19 4.56
CA LYS A 49 8.18 1.77 4.56
C LYS A 49 7.26 1.06 5.54
N TRP A 50 7.22 -0.28 5.47
CA TRP A 50 6.38 -1.07 6.34
C TRP A 50 6.75 -0.87 7.83
N ASN A 51 8.03 -0.79 8.16
CA ASN A 51 8.49 -0.52 9.52
C ASN A 51 8.01 0.85 10.06
N ILE A 52 7.75 1.81 9.19
CA ILE A 52 7.21 3.13 9.57
C ILE A 52 5.68 3.08 9.66
N LEU A 53 5.02 2.44 8.71
CA LEU A 53 3.56 2.43 8.60
C LEU A 53 2.89 1.44 9.54
N ALA A 54 3.47 0.25 9.74
CA ALA A 54 2.86 -0.81 10.54
C ALA A 54 2.54 -0.39 11.99
N PRO A 55 3.43 0.29 12.74
CA PRO A 55 3.14 0.70 14.11
C PRO A 55 1.96 1.66 14.26
N VAL A 56 1.54 2.32 13.18
CA VAL A 56 0.42 3.26 13.14
C VAL A 56 -0.83 2.60 12.58
N PHE A 57 -0.72 2.02 11.38
CA PHE A 57 -1.88 1.54 10.64
C PHE A 57 -2.40 0.20 11.14
N VAL A 58 -1.54 -0.73 11.55
CA VAL A 58 -1.99 -2.02 12.07
C VAL A 58 -2.87 -1.87 13.31
N PRO A 59 -2.45 -1.17 14.38
CA PRO A 59 -3.32 -0.94 15.52
C PRO A 59 -4.60 -0.17 15.16
N MET A 60 -4.50 0.80 14.23
CA MET A 60 -5.65 1.56 13.77
C MET A 60 -6.71 0.67 13.11
N PHE A 61 -6.30 -0.24 12.22
CA PHE A 61 -7.22 -1.17 11.57
C PHE A 61 -7.80 -2.20 12.56
N MET A 62 -7.00 -2.68 13.53
CA MET A 62 -7.46 -3.56 14.59
C MET A 62 -8.53 -2.87 15.47
N LEU A 63 -8.36 -1.58 15.81
CA LEU A 63 -9.35 -0.80 16.53
C LEU A 63 -10.66 -0.57 15.75
N LEU A 64 -10.58 -0.68 14.42
CA LEU A 64 -11.74 -0.66 13.52
C LEU A 64 -12.39 -2.05 13.34
N GLY A 65 -11.79 -3.11 13.94
CA GLY A 65 -12.29 -4.48 13.86
C GLY A 65 -11.79 -5.26 12.64
N TYR A 66 -10.76 -4.76 11.93
CA TYR A 66 -10.20 -5.41 10.75
C TYR A 66 -8.91 -6.15 11.07
N SER A 67 -8.65 -7.24 10.32
CA SER A 67 -7.46 -8.05 10.55
C SER A 67 -6.17 -7.35 10.11
N PRO A 68 -5.04 -7.57 10.82
CA PRO A 68 -3.73 -7.03 10.45
C PRO A 68 -3.27 -7.50 9.07
N GLU A 69 -3.64 -8.71 8.66
CA GLU A 69 -3.31 -9.30 7.37
C GLU A 69 -3.96 -8.51 6.23
N LEU A 70 -5.20 -8.04 6.44
CA LEU A 70 -5.90 -7.20 5.49
C LEU A 70 -5.17 -5.87 5.26
N CYS A 71 -4.69 -5.25 6.35
CA CYS A 71 -3.88 -4.05 6.28
C CYS A 71 -2.58 -4.29 5.48
N GLN A 72 -1.87 -5.38 5.75
CA GLN A 72 -0.65 -5.72 5.05
C GLN A 72 -0.88 -6.00 3.56
N LEU A 73 -1.98 -6.69 3.22
CA LEU A 73 -2.33 -6.98 1.83
C LEU A 73 -2.63 -5.70 1.05
N ALA A 74 -3.44 -4.80 1.62
CA ALA A 74 -3.73 -3.50 1.01
C ALA A 74 -2.45 -2.66 0.80
N TYR A 75 -1.56 -2.63 1.80
CA TYR A 75 -0.23 -2.02 1.66
C TYR A 75 0.55 -2.60 0.49
N ARG A 76 0.61 -3.94 0.36
CA ARG A 76 1.35 -4.63 -0.70
C ARG A 76 0.82 -4.35 -2.09
N ILE A 77 -0.49 -4.20 -2.26
CA ILE A 77 -1.09 -3.84 -3.54
C ILE A 77 -0.59 -2.47 -3.99
N GLY A 78 -0.67 -1.45 -3.12
CA GLY A 78 -0.19 -0.11 -3.43
C GLY A 78 1.32 -0.07 -3.72
N ASP A 79 2.10 -0.77 -2.91
CA ASP A 79 3.56 -0.86 -3.07
C ASP A 79 3.95 -1.52 -4.40
N SER A 80 3.39 -2.68 -4.70
CA SER A 80 3.79 -3.48 -5.86
C SER A 80 3.44 -2.82 -7.19
N CYS A 81 2.26 -2.20 -7.28
CA CYS A 81 1.79 -1.60 -8.53
C CYS A 81 2.58 -0.36 -8.94
N THR A 82 3.19 0.35 -7.97
CA THR A 82 3.92 1.59 -8.22
C THR A 82 5.43 1.43 -8.23
N ASN A 83 5.96 0.26 -7.94
CA ASN A 83 7.40 -0.02 -8.01
C ASN A 83 8.00 0.26 -9.38
N ILE A 84 7.27 -0.03 -10.45
CA ILE A 84 7.73 0.15 -11.83
C ILE A 84 7.92 1.63 -12.24
N ILE A 85 7.28 2.55 -11.53
CA ILE A 85 7.39 4.01 -11.77
C ILE A 85 8.23 4.74 -10.71
N THR A 86 8.73 4.01 -9.70
CA THR A 86 9.47 4.60 -8.57
C THR A 86 10.96 4.73 -8.92
N PRO A 87 11.47 5.97 -9.15
CA PRO A 87 12.87 6.16 -9.54
C PRO A 87 13.87 5.87 -8.41
N MET A 88 13.39 5.79 -7.17
CA MET A 88 14.20 5.46 -5.98
C MET A 88 14.44 3.97 -5.78
N MET A 89 13.96 3.11 -6.70
CA MET A 89 14.28 1.70 -6.65
C MET A 89 15.76 1.44 -7.00
N THR A 90 16.37 0.54 -6.26
CA THR A 90 17.80 0.18 -6.42
C THR A 90 18.14 -0.28 -7.83
N TYR A 91 17.21 -0.93 -8.52
CA TYR A 91 17.41 -1.47 -9.87
C TYR A 91 17.11 -0.47 -11.00
N PHE A 92 16.62 0.72 -10.68
CA PHE A 92 16.18 1.69 -11.70
C PHE A 92 17.36 2.16 -12.58
N ALA A 93 18.54 2.37 -11.98
CA ALA A 93 19.76 2.74 -12.70
C ALA A 93 20.16 1.67 -13.72
N VAL A 94 20.02 0.39 -13.35
CA VAL A 94 20.31 -0.74 -14.25
C VAL A 94 19.32 -0.75 -15.43
N ILE A 95 18.03 -0.53 -15.16
CA ILE A 95 17.00 -0.45 -16.20
C ILE A 95 17.32 0.65 -17.21
N ILE A 96 17.72 1.85 -16.73
CA ILE A 96 18.12 2.97 -17.58
C ILE A 96 19.30 2.56 -18.47
N THR A 97 20.32 1.93 -17.90
CA THR A 97 21.52 1.51 -18.67
C THR A 97 21.16 0.54 -19.78
N PHE A 98 20.24 -0.40 -19.52
CA PHE A 98 19.76 -1.31 -20.55
C PHE A 98 18.90 -0.61 -21.61
N ALA A 99 18.01 0.30 -21.20
CA ALA A 99 17.17 1.06 -22.13
C ALA A 99 18.02 1.93 -23.07
N GLN A 100 19.11 2.52 -22.59
CA GLN A 100 20.03 3.34 -23.38
C GLN A 100 20.79 2.56 -24.46
N ARG A 101 20.82 1.22 -24.42
CA ARG A 101 21.33 0.41 -25.53
C ARG A 101 20.45 0.47 -26.77
N TYR A 102 19.14 0.70 -26.58
CA TYR A 102 18.15 0.77 -27.65
C TYR A 102 17.82 2.22 -28.02
N ASP A 103 17.68 3.08 -27.02
CA ASP A 103 17.49 4.52 -27.22
C ASP A 103 18.46 5.31 -26.32
N LYS A 104 19.46 5.92 -26.93
CA LYS A 104 20.48 6.73 -26.25
C LYS A 104 19.91 7.94 -25.48
N LYS A 105 18.67 8.36 -25.79
CA LYS A 105 17.97 9.45 -25.11
C LYS A 105 17.10 8.98 -23.94
N ALA A 106 16.98 7.66 -23.73
CA ALA A 106 16.20 7.12 -22.64
C ALA A 106 16.76 7.58 -21.29
N GLY A 107 15.93 8.24 -20.50
CA GLY A 107 16.24 8.71 -19.14
C GLY A 107 15.16 8.30 -18.15
N ILE A 108 15.32 8.74 -16.91
CA ILE A 108 14.37 8.49 -15.82
C ILE A 108 12.93 8.87 -16.24
N GLY A 109 12.77 10.08 -16.78
CA GLY A 109 11.47 10.60 -17.20
C GLY A 109 10.83 9.78 -18.31
N THR A 110 11.61 9.32 -19.31
CA THR A 110 11.11 8.52 -20.42
C THR A 110 10.56 7.19 -19.93
N ILE A 111 11.33 6.48 -19.10
CA ILE A 111 10.93 5.17 -18.55
C ILE A 111 9.72 5.33 -17.65
N THR A 112 9.75 6.28 -16.72
CA THR A 112 8.62 6.53 -15.81
C THR A 112 7.35 6.89 -16.59
N ALA A 113 7.42 7.81 -17.56
CA ALA A 113 6.26 8.20 -18.37
C ALA A 113 5.67 7.03 -19.15
N THR A 114 6.51 6.17 -19.72
CA THR A 114 6.06 4.97 -20.44
C THR A 114 5.41 3.95 -19.51
N MET A 115 5.85 3.86 -18.24
CA MET A 115 5.35 2.87 -17.29
C MET A 115 4.14 3.34 -16.48
N ILE A 116 3.83 4.64 -16.43
CA ILE A 116 2.65 5.16 -15.72
C ILE A 116 1.34 4.45 -16.13
N PRO A 117 0.99 4.32 -17.42
CA PRO A 117 -0.27 3.68 -17.79
C PRO A 117 -0.36 2.21 -17.33
N TYR A 118 0.75 1.48 -17.34
CA TYR A 118 0.80 0.11 -16.82
C TYR A 118 0.63 0.09 -15.29
N SER A 119 1.29 0.97 -14.58
CA SER A 119 1.14 1.10 -13.13
C SER A 119 -0.30 1.39 -12.73
N VAL A 120 -0.96 2.32 -13.42
CA VAL A 120 -2.37 2.65 -13.19
C VAL A 120 -3.27 1.46 -13.50
N ALA A 121 -3.06 0.78 -14.62
CA ALA A 121 -3.83 -0.41 -14.97
C ALA A 121 -3.69 -1.51 -13.92
N PHE A 122 -2.47 -1.81 -13.47
CA PHE A 122 -2.24 -2.79 -12.40
C PHE A 122 -2.90 -2.36 -11.09
N LEU A 123 -2.79 -1.09 -10.70
CA LEU A 123 -3.40 -0.58 -9.47
C LEU A 123 -4.92 -0.75 -9.50
N VAL A 124 -5.56 -0.42 -10.61
CA VAL A 124 -7.01 -0.58 -10.78
C VAL A 124 -7.40 -2.07 -10.77
N CYS A 125 -6.73 -2.92 -11.55
CA CYS A 125 -7.04 -4.35 -11.61
C CYS A 125 -6.87 -5.02 -10.24
N TRP A 126 -5.77 -4.76 -9.54
CA TRP A 126 -5.52 -5.34 -8.21
C TRP A 126 -6.49 -4.80 -7.15
N THR A 127 -6.86 -3.54 -7.22
CA THR A 127 -7.86 -2.96 -6.30
C THR A 127 -9.24 -3.56 -6.52
N ILE A 128 -9.65 -3.76 -7.78
CA ILE A 128 -10.91 -4.42 -8.12
C ILE A 128 -10.89 -5.87 -7.64
N LEU A 129 -9.82 -6.62 -7.93
CA LEU A 129 -9.67 -8.00 -7.48
C LEU A 129 -9.76 -8.10 -5.97
N PHE A 130 -9.09 -7.19 -5.25
CA PHE A 130 -9.12 -7.14 -3.80
C PHE A 130 -10.51 -6.83 -3.26
N ALA A 131 -11.24 -5.89 -3.87
CA ALA A 131 -12.62 -5.59 -3.50
C ALA A 131 -13.55 -6.79 -3.71
N ILE A 132 -13.42 -7.49 -4.84
CA ILE A 132 -14.18 -8.72 -5.13
C ILE A 132 -13.85 -9.80 -4.10
N TRP A 133 -12.57 -9.96 -3.73
CA TRP A 133 -12.11 -10.94 -2.75
C TRP A 133 -12.75 -10.71 -1.37
N ILE A 134 -12.79 -9.45 -0.93
CA ILE A 134 -13.44 -9.04 0.32
C ILE A 134 -14.95 -9.31 0.26
N LEU A 135 -15.61 -8.94 -0.84
CA LEU A 135 -17.07 -9.12 -1.01
C LEU A 135 -17.45 -10.61 -1.06
N ALA A 136 -16.58 -11.45 -1.63
CA ALA A 136 -16.77 -12.89 -1.65
C ALA A 136 -16.51 -13.55 -0.28
N GLY A 137 -16.04 -12.81 0.72
CA GLY A 137 -15.74 -13.32 2.06
C GLY A 137 -14.62 -14.38 2.09
N LEU A 138 -13.72 -14.36 1.09
CA LEU A 138 -12.65 -15.35 0.98
C LEU A 138 -11.56 -15.10 2.03
N PRO A 139 -10.94 -16.16 2.58
CA PRO A 139 -9.87 -16.01 3.56
C PRO A 139 -8.63 -15.40 2.91
N ILE A 140 -7.95 -14.51 3.65
CA ILE A 140 -6.73 -13.84 3.19
C ILE A 140 -5.50 -14.72 3.42
N GLY A 141 -5.58 -15.66 4.36
CA GLY A 141 -4.50 -16.58 4.69
C GLY A 141 -5.02 -17.81 5.41
N VAL A 142 -4.09 -18.70 5.79
CA VAL A 142 -4.44 -19.93 6.52
C VAL A 142 -4.93 -19.55 7.92
N ASN A 143 -6.17 -19.90 8.25
CA ASN A 143 -6.84 -19.59 9.52
C ASN A 143 -7.01 -18.09 9.83
N THR A 144 -7.00 -17.22 8.82
CA THR A 144 -7.20 -15.79 9.00
C THR A 144 -8.52 -15.34 8.39
N GLY A 145 -9.34 -14.63 9.20
CA GLY A 145 -10.58 -13.99 8.74
C GLY A 145 -10.34 -12.53 8.29
N LEU A 146 -11.39 -11.95 7.71
CA LEU A 146 -11.40 -10.53 7.33
C LEU A 146 -11.48 -9.60 8.57
N PHE A 147 -12.09 -10.10 9.64
CA PHE A 147 -12.36 -9.34 10.84
C PHE A 147 -11.51 -9.83 12.01
N TYR A 148 -11.03 -8.89 12.81
CA TYR A 148 -10.32 -9.18 14.05
C TYR A 148 -11.34 -9.45 15.15
N PRO A 149 -11.29 -10.63 15.84
CA PRO A 149 -12.16 -10.89 16.98
C PRO A 149 -11.80 -9.92 18.10
N MET A 150 -12.65 -8.93 18.32
CA MET A 150 -12.57 -8.10 19.51
C MET A 150 -13.12 -8.95 20.66
N GLY A 151 -12.19 -9.48 21.51
CA GLY A 151 -12.51 -10.19 22.72
C GLY A 151 -13.09 -9.29 23.80
#